data_972d6da7bc421330620143601889a317
#
_entry.id   972d6da7bc421330620143601889a317
#
_cell.length_a   1.000
_cell.length_b   1.000
_cell.length_c   1.000
_cell.angle_alpha   90.00
_cell.angle_beta   90.00
_cell.angle_gamma   90.00
#
_symmetry.space_group_name_H-M   'P 1'
#
loop_
_entity.id
_entity.type
_entity.pdbx_description
1 polymer ?
#
loop_
_entity_poly.entity_id
_entity_poly.type
_entity_poly.pdbx_seq_one_letter_code
_entity_poly.pdbx_strand_id
1 'polypeptide(L)'
;GRPAFELRAVLAATLSPTWGVYSGYELCENTPLKPGSEEYLDSEKYQLRPRDWDAAAQDGRTIAPLITALNEIRRRHPALHGLRNLRFHRTGNDAVIAYSKRTGPDAVVVVVNLDPHHTQEATVTLDLAELGLGGDENVPVRDELTGETYRWGRTNYVRLEPGRAPAHILHVRLPAGNASPSPQDSSQIGVSGTP
;
A
#
# COMPACT_ATOMS: atom_id res chain seq x y z
N GLY A 1 -5.56 -13.47 13.38
CA GLY A 1 -5.75 -14.43 12.29
C GLY A 1 -5.40 -13.82 10.94
N ARG A 2 -5.61 -14.55 9.85
CA ARG A 2 -5.22 -14.21 8.47
C ARG A 2 -5.59 -12.77 8.04
N PRO A 3 -6.79 -12.22 8.29
CA PRO A 3 -7.11 -10.86 7.88
C PRO A 3 -6.17 -9.80 8.47
N ALA A 4 -5.67 -10.01 9.69
CA ALA A 4 -4.70 -9.10 10.30
C ALA A 4 -3.33 -9.16 9.60
N PHE A 5 -2.92 -10.33 9.11
CA PHE A 5 -1.70 -10.46 8.30
C PHE A 5 -1.87 -9.75 6.94
N GLU A 6 -3.00 -9.95 6.28
CA GLU A 6 -3.29 -9.33 4.98
C GLU A 6 -3.28 -7.81 5.06
N LEU A 7 -4.00 -7.19 5.99
CA LEU A 7 -4.03 -5.75 6.14
C LEU A 7 -2.65 -5.16 6.49
N ARG A 8 -1.88 -5.84 7.36
CA ARG A 8 -0.54 -5.41 7.75
C ARG A 8 0.47 -5.54 6.61
N ALA A 9 0.33 -6.59 5.77
CA ALA A 9 1.14 -6.72 4.56
C ALA A 9 0.90 -5.54 3.60
N VAL A 10 -0.36 -5.15 3.38
CA VAL A 10 -0.70 -3.98 2.55
C VAL A 10 -0.08 -2.71 3.13
N LEU A 11 -0.24 -2.45 4.43
CA LEU A 11 0.33 -1.28 5.08
C LEU A 11 1.86 -1.25 4.97
N ALA A 12 2.53 -2.36 5.29
CA ALA A 12 3.99 -2.43 5.23
C ALA A 12 4.52 -2.23 3.81
N ALA A 13 3.87 -2.86 2.82
CA ALA A 13 4.28 -2.77 1.42
C ALA A 13 4.05 -1.40 0.79
N THR A 14 3.11 -0.59 1.30
CA THR A 14 2.71 0.67 0.64
C THR A 14 3.08 1.93 1.41
N LEU A 15 3.22 1.89 2.73
CA LEU A 15 3.68 3.03 3.54
C LEU A 15 5.20 3.21 3.47
N SER A 16 5.95 2.11 3.57
CA SER A 16 7.41 2.16 3.59
C SER A 16 8.03 2.08 2.20
N PRO A 17 9.15 2.79 1.94
CA PRO A 17 9.92 2.64 0.70
C PRO A 17 10.55 1.24 0.57
N THR A 18 10.82 0.58 1.68
CA THR A 18 11.30 -0.81 1.73
C THR A 18 10.46 -1.62 2.68
N TRP A 19 10.27 -2.90 2.39
CA TRP A 19 9.63 -3.83 3.29
C TRP A 19 10.27 -5.21 3.19
N GLY A 20 10.16 -5.98 4.24
CA GLY A 20 10.65 -7.36 4.32
C GLY A 20 9.59 -8.26 4.92
N VAL A 21 9.64 -9.52 4.53
CA VAL A 21 8.76 -10.57 5.06
C VAL A 21 9.61 -11.55 5.84
N TYR A 22 9.28 -11.74 7.11
CA TYR A 22 9.93 -12.77 7.93
C TYR A 22 9.34 -14.14 7.57
N SER A 23 10.20 -15.13 7.43
CA SER A 23 9.80 -16.51 7.06
C SER A 23 8.74 -17.08 8.01
N GLY A 24 7.61 -17.54 7.47
CA GLY A 24 6.44 -17.98 8.22
C GLY A 24 5.31 -16.97 8.27
N TYR A 25 5.58 -15.69 7.94
CA TYR A 25 4.54 -14.70 7.79
C TYR A 25 3.53 -15.08 6.71
N GLU A 26 4.02 -15.66 5.62
CA GLU A 26 3.22 -16.16 4.49
C GLU A 26 2.21 -17.23 4.92
N LEU A 27 2.51 -17.95 5.99
CA LEU A 27 1.64 -18.97 6.58
C LEU A 27 0.80 -18.44 7.76
N CYS A 28 0.82 -17.14 7.99
CA CYS A 28 0.13 -16.48 9.12
C CYS A 28 0.52 -17.10 10.48
N GLU A 29 1.78 -17.50 10.64
CA GLU A 29 2.30 -18.05 11.90
C GLU A 29 2.25 -16.98 13.00
N ASN A 30 1.50 -17.26 14.08
CA ASN A 30 1.29 -16.33 15.17
C ASN A 30 1.06 -17.00 16.52
N THR A 31 1.55 -18.23 16.68
CA THR A 31 1.45 -18.94 17.97
C THR A 31 2.35 -18.25 18.99
N PRO A 32 1.81 -17.68 20.07
CA PRO A 32 2.63 -17.03 21.09
C PRO A 32 3.45 -18.07 21.87
N LEU A 33 4.64 -17.67 22.35
CA LEU A 33 5.49 -18.51 23.19
C LEU A 33 4.77 -18.94 24.47
N LYS A 34 3.98 -18.03 25.04
CA LYS A 34 3.09 -18.25 26.19
C LYS A 34 1.90 -17.30 26.12
N PRO A 35 0.78 -17.58 26.77
CA PRO A 35 -0.36 -16.69 26.81
C PRO A 35 0.04 -15.26 27.21
N GLY A 36 -0.35 -14.24 26.39
CA GLY A 36 -0.05 -12.83 26.61
C GLY A 36 1.37 -12.40 26.22
N SER A 37 2.20 -13.28 25.64
CA SER A 37 3.50 -12.93 25.06
C SER A 37 3.33 -12.38 23.64
N GLU A 38 4.10 -11.34 23.31
CA GLU A 38 4.26 -10.87 21.92
C GLU A 38 5.28 -11.70 21.15
N GLU A 39 6.09 -12.49 21.84
CA GLU A 39 7.07 -13.40 21.26
C GLU A 39 6.39 -14.65 20.72
N TYR A 40 6.70 -15.03 19.49
CA TYR A 40 6.15 -16.23 18.87
C TYR A 40 6.95 -17.49 19.27
N LEU A 41 6.22 -18.60 19.36
CA LEU A 41 6.79 -19.91 19.59
C LEU A 41 7.75 -20.25 18.44
N ASP A 42 8.93 -20.77 18.77
CA ASP A 42 9.96 -21.18 17.81
C ASP A 42 10.41 -20.01 16.90
N SER A 43 10.53 -18.81 17.45
CA SER A 43 10.99 -17.60 16.73
C SER A 43 12.51 -17.48 16.66
N GLU A 44 13.27 -18.43 17.24
CA GLU A 44 14.72 -18.41 17.26
C GLU A 44 15.33 -18.49 15.86
N LYS A 45 16.30 -17.61 15.60
CA LYS A 45 16.90 -17.41 14.26
C LYS A 45 17.62 -18.62 13.69
N TYR A 46 18.10 -19.50 14.57
CA TYR A 46 18.93 -20.65 14.21
C TYR A 46 18.16 -21.98 14.25
N GLN A 47 16.89 -21.94 14.56
CA GLN A 47 16.08 -23.12 14.63
C GLN A 47 15.71 -23.62 13.23
N LEU A 48 16.01 -24.88 12.95
CA LEU A 48 15.52 -25.53 11.74
C LEU A 48 14.01 -25.78 11.88
N ARG A 49 13.24 -25.09 11.05
CA ARG A 49 11.78 -25.22 11.02
C ARG A 49 11.31 -25.60 9.62
N PRO A 50 11.12 -26.88 9.34
CA PRO A 50 10.57 -27.32 8.08
C PRO A 50 9.11 -26.87 7.95
N ARG A 51 8.75 -26.34 6.78
CA ARG A 51 7.38 -25.92 6.45
C ARG A 51 6.97 -26.59 5.15
N ASP A 52 5.76 -27.13 5.11
CA ASP A 52 5.18 -27.68 3.90
C ASP A 52 4.46 -26.56 3.13
N TRP A 53 5.23 -25.88 2.28
CA TRP A 53 4.76 -24.75 1.46
C TRP A 53 3.73 -25.22 0.43
N ASP A 54 3.93 -26.39 -0.16
CA ASP A 54 3.05 -26.92 -1.20
C ASP A 54 1.68 -27.30 -0.63
N ALA A 55 1.66 -28.01 0.50
CA ALA A 55 0.40 -28.30 1.18
C ALA A 55 -0.31 -27.02 1.63
N ALA A 56 0.42 -26.04 2.16
CA ALA A 56 -0.18 -24.78 2.55
C ALA A 56 -0.79 -24.00 1.37
N ALA A 57 -0.17 -24.07 0.20
CA ALA A 57 -0.69 -23.47 -1.02
C ALA A 57 -1.95 -24.21 -1.52
N GLN A 58 -1.93 -25.53 -1.56
CA GLN A 58 -3.06 -26.37 -1.98
C GLN A 58 -4.28 -26.18 -1.08
N ASP A 59 -4.07 -26.07 0.22
CA ASP A 59 -5.13 -25.87 1.22
C ASP A 59 -5.60 -24.41 1.35
N GLY A 60 -5.02 -23.49 0.58
CA GLY A 60 -5.34 -22.06 0.66
C GLY A 60 -4.94 -21.40 2.00
N ARG A 61 -4.02 -22.02 2.78
CA ARG A 61 -3.57 -21.52 4.10
C ARG A 61 -2.49 -20.45 4.03
N THR A 62 -2.00 -20.11 2.83
CA THR A 62 -0.95 -19.11 2.65
C THR A 62 -1.48 -17.79 2.12
N ILE A 63 -0.84 -16.68 2.48
CA ILE A 63 -1.02 -15.35 1.88
C ILE A 63 0.10 -15.01 0.87
N ALA A 64 0.92 -15.97 0.47
CA ALA A 64 1.97 -15.77 -0.52
C ALA A 64 1.46 -15.14 -1.85
N PRO A 65 0.27 -15.48 -2.37
CA PRO A 65 -0.29 -14.80 -3.54
C PRO A 65 -0.48 -13.30 -3.34
N LEU A 66 -0.95 -12.86 -2.16
CA LEU A 66 -1.06 -11.43 -1.84
C LEU A 66 0.31 -10.77 -1.78
N ILE A 67 1.30 -11.41 -1.16
CA ILE A 67 2.69 -10.89 -1.08
C ILE A 67 3.27 -10.74 -2.49
N THR A 68 3.03 -11.71 -3.37
CA THR A 68 3.44 -11.64 -4.78
C THR A 68 2.78 -10.45 -5.47
N ALA A 69 1.47 -10.29 -5.35
CA ALA A 69 0.73 -9.16 -5.92
C ALA A 69 1.25 -7.82 -5.41
N LEU A 70 1.49 -7.69 -4.10
CA LEU A 70 2.07 -6.47 -3.50
C LEU A 70 3.46 -6.15 -4.07
N ASN A 71 4.32 -7.15 -4.25
CA ASN A 71 5.64 -6.97 -4.86
C ASN A 71 5.54 -6.53 -6.33
N GLU A 72 4.60 -7.09 -7.09
CA GLU A 72 4.35 -6.70 -8.47
C GLU A 72 3.80 -5.28 -8.58
N ILE A 73 2.85 -4.90 -7.71
CA ILE A 73 2.31 -3.54 -7.60
C ILE A 73 3.47 -2.57 -7.32
N ARG A 74 4.32 -2.86 -6.34
CA ARG A 74 5.47 -2.02 -6.03
C ARG A 74 6.43 -1.86 -7.21
N ARG A 75 6.69 -2.91 -7.99
CA ARG A 75 7.54 -2.81 -9.19
C ARG A 75 6.94 -1.89 -10.26
N ARG A 76 5.61 -1.88 -10.40
CA ARG A 76 4.91 -1.02 -11.38
C ARG A 76 4.79 0.43 -10.93
N HIS A 77 4.80 0.72 -9.63
CA HIS A 77 4.51 2.02 -9.06
C HIS A 77 5.72 2.63 -8.33
N PRO A 78 6.56 3.44 -9.01
CA PRO A 78 7.66 4.18 -8.38
C PRO A 78 7.22 5.07 -7.22
N ALA A 79 5.97 5.55 -7.23
CA ALA A 79 5.40 6.31 -6.12
C ALA A 79 5.50 5.58 -4.77
N LEU A 80 5.44 4.25 -4.76
CA LEU A 80 5.52 3.44 -3.55
C LEU A 80 6.94 3.33 -2.98
N HIS A 81 7.97 3.75 -3.73
CA HIS A 81 9.38 3.69 -3.31
C HIS A 81 9.85 4.93 -2.54
N GLY A 82 9.05 6.00 -2.53
CA GLY A 82 9.35 7.24 -1.80
C GLY A 82 8.89 7.18 -0.34
N LEU A 83 9.58 7.94 0.54
CA LEU A 83 9.14 8.17 1.92
C LEU A 83 8.47 9.54 2.09
N ARG A 84 9.04 10.57 1.45
CA ARG A 84 8.62 11.96 1.63
C ARG A 84 7.40 12.37 0.81
N ASN A 85 6.93 11.50 -0.07
CA ASN A 85 5.78 11.69 -0.95
C ASN A 85 4.46 11.13 -0.39
N LEU A 86 4.45 10.76 0.90
CA LEU A 86 3.28 10.25 1.62
C LEU A 86 2.38 11.41 2.07
N ARG A 87 1.07 11.30 1.80
CA ARG A 87 0.03 12.22 2.27
C ARG A 87 -1.16 11.43 2.81
N PHE A 88 -1.59 11.75 4.03
CA PHE A 88 -2.79 11.16 4.62
C PHE A 88 -4.04 11.93 4.19
N HIS A 89 -5.14 11.22 4.04
CA HIS A 89 -6.44 11.75 3.69
C HIS A 89 -7.44 11.53 4.81
N ARG A 90 -8.47 12.38 4.86
CA ARG A 90 -9.53 12.26 5.87
C ARG A 90 -10.46 11.11 5.54
N THR A 91 -10.82 10.34 6.56
CA THR A 91 -11.84 9.30 6.50
C THR A 91 -12.96 9.63 7.48
N GLY A 92 -14.18 9.23 7.17
CA GLY A 92 -15.32 9.35 8.08
C GLY A 92 -15.41 8.22 9.10
N ASN A 93 -14.34 7.40 9.26
CA ASN A 93 -14.31 6.24 10.14
C ASN A 93 -12.87 6.01 10.63
N ASP A 94 -12.68 6.00 11.96
CA ASP A 94 -11.35 5.83 12.58
C ASP A 94 -10.77 4.42 12.39
N ALA A 95 -11.59 3.43 12.04
CA ALA A 95 -11.14 2.09 11.67
C ALA A 95 -10.65 1.99 10.21
N VAL A 96 -10.65 3.09 9.45
CA VAL A 96 -10.18 3.14 8.06
C VAL A 96 -9.10 4.19 7.91
N ILE A 97 -7.96 3.80 7.38
CA ILE A 97 -6.88 4.72 7.01
C ILE A 97 -6.85 4.93 5.50
N ALA A 98 -6.64 6.17 5.07
CA ALA A 98 -6.44 6.51 3.67
C ALA A 98 -5.21 7.39 3.49
N TYR A 99 -4.40 7.09 2.49
CA TYR A 99 -3.23 7.88 2.14
C TYR A 99 -2.92 7.76 0.65
N SER A 100 -2.10 8.68 0.17
CA SER A 100 -1.58 8.63 -1.20
C SER A 100 -0.08 8.83 -1.25
N LYS A 101 0.50 8.38 -2.34
CA LYS A 101 1.90 8.63 -2.71
C LYS A 101 1.94 9.00 -4.18
N ARG A 102 2.77 10.01 -4.53
CA ARG A 102 2.94 10.44 -5.90
C ARG A 102 4.40 10.67 -6.25
N THR A 103 4.81 10.25 -7.43
CA THR A 103 6.13 10.52 -8.01
C THR A 103 5.97 10.77 -9.50
N GLY A 104 6.15 12.02 -9.91
CA GLY A 104 5.89 12.44 -11.30
C GLY A 104 4.44 12.14 -11.71
N PRO A 105 4.25 11.39 -12.81
CA PRO A 105 2.91 11.02 -13.29
C PRO A 105 2.28 9.85 -12.55
N ASP A 106 3.05 9.11 -11.75
CA ASP A 106 2.58 7.94 -11.01
C ASP A 106 1.98 8.39 -9.67
N ALA A 107 0.70 8.13 -9.47
CA ALA A 107 -0.03 8.43 -8.25
C ALA A 107 -0.86 7.22 -7.80
N VAL A 108 -0.71 6.86 -6.52
CA VAL A 108 -1.40 5.73 -5.91
C VAL A 108 -2.12 6.21 -4.65
N VAL A 109 -3.40 5.87 -4.53
CA VAL A 109 -4.21 6.05 -3.32
C VAL A 109 -4.42 4.68 -2.67
N VAL A 110 -4.17 4.60 -1.38
CA VAL A 110 -4.35 3.37 -0.61
C VAL A 110 -5.37 3.61 0.48
N VAL A 111 -6.33 2.70 0.60
CA VAL A 111 -7.33 2.71 1.67
C VAL A 111 -7.35 1.35 2.32
N VAL A 112 -7.21 1.31 3.64
CA VAL A 112 -7.09 0.04 4.39
C VAL A 112 -8.07 0.03 5.57
N ASN A 113 -8.78 -1.08 5.71
CA ASN A 113 -9.54 -1.40 6.92
C ASN A 113 -8.56 -1.85 8.01
N LEU A 114 -8.52 -1.15 9.14
CA LEU A 114 -7.67 -1.45 10.28
C LEU A 114 -8.28 -2.50 11.23
N ASP A 115 -9.59 -2.77 11.09
CA ASP A 115 -10.29 -3.80 11.87
C ASP A 115 -10.25 -5.15 11.14
N PRO A 116 -9.51 -6.14 11.63
CA PRO A 116 -9.42 -7.45 10.98
C PRO A 116 -10.66 -8.32 11.18
N HIS A 117 -11.66 -7.86 11.92
CA HIS A 117 -12.82 -8.66 12.33
C HIS A 117 -14.13 -8.23 11.67
N HIS A 118 -14.29 -6.93 11.39
CA HIS A 118 -15.55 -6.39 10.90
C HIS A 118 -15.39 -5.63 9.59
N THR A 119 -16.41 -5.71 8.76
CA THR A 119 -16.53 -4.84 7.57
C THR A 119 -16.62 -3.39 8.03
N GLN A 120 -15.83 -2.54 7.41
CA GLN A 120 -15.82 -1.11 7.66
C GLN A 120 -16.23 -0.34 6.41
N GLU A 121 -17.04 0.67 6.62
CA GLU A 121 -17.48 1.60 5.58
C GLU A 121 -16.98 3.01 5.93
N ALA A 122 -16.53 3.73 4.93
CA ALA A 122 -16.04 5.10 5.14
C ALA A 122 -16.26 5.98 3.91
N THR A 123 -16.36 7.27 4.18
CA THR A 123 -16.20 8.30 3.18
C THR A 123 -14.76 8.80 3.22
N VAL A 124 -14.03 8.62 2.14
CA VAL A 124 -12.65 9.12 1.95
C VAL A 124 -12.70 10.46 1.24
N THR A 125 -12.10 11.49 1.86
CA THR A 125 -11.97 12.82 1.26
C THR A 125 -10.53 13.05 0.82
N LEU A 126 -10.30 13.09 -0.50
CA LEU A 126 -8.99 13.28 -1.11
C LEU A 126 -8.62 14.76 -1.22
N ASP A 127 -7.35 15.06 -1.04
CA ASP A 127 -6.75 16.30 -1.53
C ASP A 127 -6.31 16.07 -2.98
N LEU A 128 -7.14 16.58 -3.91
CA LEU A 128 -6.92 16.38 -5.34
C LEU A 128 -5.67 17.12 -5.85
N ALA A 129 -5.33 18.26 -5.25
CA ALA A 129 -4.15 19.03 -5.63
C ALA A 129 -2.85 18.26 -5.33
N GLU A 130 -2.77 17.57 -4.20
CA GLU A 130 -1.64 16.69 -3.84
C GLU A 130 -1.48 15.51 -4.82
N LEU A 131 -2.59 15.07 -5.42
CA LEU A 131 -2.58 14.03 -6.46
C LEU A 131 -2.26 14.61 -7.86
N GLY A 132 -2.17 15.93 -8.00
CA GLY A 132 -1.95 16.61 -9.29
C GLY A 132 -3.20 16.68 -10.16
N LEU A 133 -4.36 16.61 -9.53
CA LEU A 133 -5.67 16.74 -10.16
C LEU A 133 -6.21 18.17 -9.93
N GLY A 134 -6.87 18.73 -10.94
CA GLY A 134 -7.59 20.00 -10.81
C GLY A 134 -8.98 19.78 -10.19
N GLY A 135 -9.46 20.79 -9.46
CA GLY A 135 -10.84 21.02 -9.07
C GLY A 135 -11.69 19.81 -8.65
N ASP A 136 -12.82 19.62 -9.33
CA ASP A 136 -13.82 18.58 -9.03
C ASP A 136 -13.78 17.41 -10.03
N GLU A 137 -12.61 17.11 -10.58
CA GLU A 137 -12.46 16.06 -11.57
C GLU A 137 -12.76 14.68 -10.98
N ASN A 138 -13.67 13.96 -11.63
CA ASN A 138 -13.84 12.52 -11.42
C ASN A 138 -12.94 11.78 -12.42
N VAL A 139 -11.85 11.22 -11.90
CA VAL A 139 -10.86 10.51 -12.71
C VAL A 139 -11.01 8.99 -12.60
N PRO A 140 -10.65 8.24 -13.64
CA PRO A 140 -10.60 6.80 -13.55
C PRO A 140 -9.45 6.38 -12.64
N VAL A 141 -9.76 5.48 -11.70
CA VAL A 141 -8.79 4.82 -10.83
C VAL A 141 -8.92 3.32 -11.01
N ARG A 142 -7.78 2.62 -11.04
CA ARG A 142 -7.76 1.16 -11.13
C ARG A 142 -7.27 0.58 -9.82
N ASP A 143 -8.03 -0.33 -9.27
CA ASP A 143 -7.60 -1.11 -8.11
C ASP A 143 -6.60 -2.18 -8.56
N GLU A 144 -5.37 -2.07 -8.08
CA GLU A 144 -4.27 -2.96 -8.44
C GLU A 144 -4.39 -4.36 -7.80
N LEU A 145 -5.19 -4.50 -6.73
CA LEU A 145 -5.46 -5.80 -6.09
C LEU A 145 -6.52 -6.60 -6.85
N THR A 146 -7.59 -5.94 -7.31
CA THR A 146 -8.73 -6.62 -7.96
C THR A 146 -8.76 -6.47 -9.47
N GLY A 147 -8.08 -5.43 -9.99
CA GLY A 147 -8.13 -5.05 -11.40
C GLY A 147 -9.37 -4.23 -11.77
N GLU A 148 -10.30 -4.01 -10.86
CA GLU A 148 -11.51 -3.22 -11.09
C GLU A 148 -11.18 -1.73 -11.30
N THR A 149 -12.08 -1.04 -12.02
CA THR A 149 -11.92 0.39 -12.31
C THR A 149 -13.10 1.15 -11.75
N TYR A 150 -12.80 2.24 -11.05
CA TYR A 150 -13.78 3.15 -10.46
C TYR A 150 -13.58 4.57 -10.98
N ARG A 151 -14.51 5.45 -10.65
CA ARG A 151 -14.36 6.90 -10.86
C ARG A 151 -14.34 7.57 -9.50
N TRP A 152 -13.21 8.20 -9.18
CA TRP A 152 -12.98 8.86 -7.91
C TRP A 152 -12.80 10.36 -8.10
N GLY A 153 -13.39 11.13 -7.17
CA GLY A 153 -13.23 12.57 -7.07
C GLY A 153 -12.78 12.96 -5.66
N ARG A 154 -13.19 14.14 -5.22
CA ARG A 154 -12.86 14.65 -3.89
C ARG A 154 -13.41 13.76 -2.78
N THR A 155 -14.62 13.24 -2.91
CA THR A 155 -15.32 12.45 -1.87
C THR A 155 -15.76 11.13 -2.44
N ASN A 156 -15.34 10.03 -1.79
CA ASN A 156 -15.53 8.68 -2.30
C ASN A 156 -15.98 7.73 -1.17
N TYR A 157 -17.01 6.95 -1.42
CA TYR A 157 -17.43 5.90 -0.51
C TYR A 157 -16.61 4.64 -0.75
N VAL A 158 -16.24 3.96 0.35
CA VAL A 158 -15.59 2.66 0.34
C VAL A 158 -16.27 1.71 1.32
N ARG A 159 -16.25 0.42 0.98
CA ARG A 159 -16.63 -0.67 1.86
C ARG A 159 -15.54 -1.74 1.80
N LEU A 160 -14.91 -1.99 2.94
CA LEU A 160 -13.75 -2.87 3.07
C LEU A 160 -14.09 -4.05 3.98
N GLU A 161 -13.96 -5.26 3.44
CA GLU A 161 -14.37 -6.50 4.10
C GLU A 161 -13.14 -7.38 4.40
N PRO A 162 -12.86 -7.69 5.68
CA PRO A 162 -11.74 -8.56 6.06
C PRO A 162 -11.80 -9.92 5.36
N GLY A 163 -10.65 -10.40 4.88
CA GLY A 163 -10.54 -11.70 4.21
C GLY A 163 -11.05 -11.75 2.77
N ARG A 164 -11.70 -10.68 2.28
CA ARG A 164 -12.14 -10.57 0.88
C ARG A 164 -11.51 -9.38 0.17
N ALA A 165 -11.69 -8.19 0.71
CA ALA A 165 -11.16 -6.94 0.20
C ALA A 165 -10.80 -6.02 1.39
N PRO A 166 -9.73 -6.31 2.14
CA PRO A 166 -9.37 -5.53 3.33
C PRO A 166 -8.81 -4.16 2.97
N ALA A 167 -8.47 -3.94 1.71
CA ALA A 167 -7.86 -2.72 1.22
C ALA A 167 -8.13 -2.48 -0.26
N HIS A 168 -7.99 -1.24 -0.69
CA HIS A 168 -7.82 -0.84 -2.08
C HIS A 168 -6.42 -0.23 -2.28
N ILE A 169 -5.79 -0.56 -3.40
CA ILE A 169 -4.56 0.09 -3.90
C ILE A 169 -4.89 0.65 -5.27
N LEU A 170 -5.24 1.93 -5.31
CA LEU A 170 -5.83 2.58 -6.49
C LEU A 170 -4.76 3.35 -7.25
N HIS A 171 -4.43 2.92 -8.45
CA HIS A 171 -3.65 3.71 -9.39
C HIS A 171 -4.52 4.79 -10.00
N VAL A 172 -4.13 6.05 -9.82
CA VAL A 172 -4.83 7.23 -10.37
C VAL A 172 -4.28 7.53 -11.75
N ARG A 173 -5.13 7.43 -12.78
CA ARG A 173 -4.76 7.82 -14.14
C ARG A 173 -4.83 9.32 -14.28
N LEU A 174 -3.68 9.99 -14.21
CA LEU A 174 -3.61 11.43 -14.41
C LEU A 174 -3.86 11.78 -15.88
N PRO A 175 -4.59 12.88 -16.18
CA PRO A 175 -4.71 13.39 -17.54
C PRO A 175 -3.34 13.68 -18.13
N ALA A 176 -3.15 13.35 -19.41
CA ALA A 176 -1.93 13.70 -20.13
C ALA A 176 -1.84 15.24 -20.21
N GLY A 177 -0.90 15.84 -19.47
CA GLY A 177 -0.71 17.31 -19.46
C GLY A 177 -0.29 17.90 -18.11
N ASN A 178 -0.47 17.20 -16.99
CA ASN A 178 -0.14 17.71 -15.65
C ASN A 178 1.21 17.22 -15.11
N ALA A 179 2.19 16.96 -15.97
CA ALA A 179 3.56 16.77 -15.53
C ALA A 179 4.15 18.14 -15.19
N SER A 180 4.22 18.51 -13.91
CA SER A 180 5.02 19.66 -13.47
C SER A 180 6.46 19.45 -13.90
N PRO A 181 7.14 20.45 -14.52
CA PRO A 181 8.54 20.31 -14.88
C PRO A 181 9.37 20.08 -13.61
N SER A 182 10.26 19.10 -13.66
CA SER A 182 11.28 18.90 -12.64
C SER A 182 12.09 20.18 -12.44
N PRO A 183 12.48 20.54 -11.20
CA PRO A 183 13.42 21.64 -11.00
C PRO A 183 14.71 21.32 -11.75
N GLN A 184 15.01 22.10 -12.77
CA GLN A 184 16.28 22.03 -13.47
C GLN A 184 17.38 22.43 -12.50
N ASP A 185 18.36 21.59 -12.40
CA ASP A 185 19.62 21.80 -11.70
C ASP A 185 20.34 23.03 -12.31
N SER A 186 20.19 24.19 -11.65
CA SER A 186 20.85 25.42 -12.03
C SER A 186 22.22 25.53 -11.33
N SER A 187 23.13 24.63 -11.69
CA SER A 187 24.55 24.74 -11.33
C SER A 187 25.44 24.82 -12.57
N GLN A 188 25.33 25.95 -13.29
CA GLN A 188 26.45 26.42 -14.11
C GLN A 188 27.00 27.71 -13.47
N ILE A 189 27.93 27.53 -12.56
CA ILE A 189 28.83 28.62 -12.14
C ILE A 189 29.89 28.73 -13.24
N GLY A 190 29.74 29.74 -14.07
CA GLY A 190 30.75 30.12 -15.03
C GLY A 190 32.00 30.66 -14.32
N VAL A 191 33.11 29.97 -14.46
CA VAL A 191 34.43 30.50 -14.14
C VAL A 191 34.97 31.18 -15.42
N SER A 192 34.85 32.51 -15.47
CA SER A 192 35.60 33.33 -16.45
C SER A 192 36.95 33.65 -15.83
N GLY A 193 37.96 32.97 -16.31
CA GLY A 193 39.35 33.41 -16.15
C GLY A 193 39.75 34.37 -17.28
N THR A 194 40.41 35.44 -16.93
CA THR A 194 41.19 36.28 -17.87
C THR A 194 42.25 37.03 -17.08
N PRO A 195 43.29 37.54 -17.71
CA PRO A 195 44.57 36.95 -18.05
C PRO A 195 45.67 37.34 -17.06
#